data_ad55ada557ff65dadd9ae570a070dcb0
#
_entry.id   ad55ada557ff65dadd9ae570a070dcb0
#
_cell.length_a   1.000
_cell.length_b   1.000
_cell.length_c   1.000
_cell.angle_alpha   90.00
_cell.angle_beta   90.00
_cell.angle_gamma   90.00
#
_symmetry.space_group_name_H-M   'P 1'
#
loop_
_entity.id
_entity.type
_entity.pdbx_description
1 polymer ?
#
loop_
_entity_poly.entity_id
_entity_poly.type
_entity_poly.pdbx_seq_one_letter_code
_entity_poly.pdbx_strand_id
1 'polypeptide(L)'
;YKGKYMKGWEDVRNARFKKQLELGLFERPDQLTPRNPKVPEWDSLTQEEKERYDMQMAIYAAVIEEVDRSIGRVVEHLKEKGVLDNTLIILLSDNGGNGEPGIEGRFAGKNPGSAGSTVFLGAAWADVANAPFFLYKHHGHEGGCNTPFIVSYPNGIDKSLNGTIQKDNYGHIVDIMPTLVKLTGATYPSSRGGHKVCLLYTSPSPRDGL
;
A
#
# COMPACT_ATOMS: atom_id res chain seq x y z
N TYR A 1 -17.31 6.32 -8.46
CA TYR A 1 -17.22 5.96 -7.02
C TYR A 1 -18.05 6.88 -6.12
N LYS A 2 -18.48 8.05 -6.59
CA LYS A 2 -19.29 9.00 -5.80
C LYS A 2 -20.53 8.31 -5.19
N GLY A 3 -20.78 8.57 -3.92
CA GLY A 3 -21.88 7.99 -3.14
C GLY A 3 -21.59 6.62 -2.52
N LYS A 4 -20.49 5.95 -2.89
CA LYS A 4 -20.14 4.61 -2.35
C LYS A 4 -19.68 4.62 -0.89
N TYR A 5 -19.18 5.75 -0.42
CA TYR A 5 -18.57 5.90 0.90
C TYR A 5 -19.48 6.64 1.90
N MET A 6 -20.70 6.98 1.51
CA MET A 6 -21.72 7.63 2.37
C MET A 6 -22.15 6.79 3.56
N LYS A 7 -21.79 5.51 3.59
CA LYS A 7 -22.04 4.59 4.73
C LYS A 7 -21.13 4.86 5.93
N GLY A 8 -20.07 5.64 5.72
CA GLY A 8 -19.12 6.00 6.76
C GLY A 8 -17.92 5.05 6.87
N TRP A 9 -16.96 5.51 7.66
CA TRP A 9 -15.68 4.79 7.80
C TRP A 9 -15.78 3.47 8.54
N GLU A 10 -16.67 3.32 9.54
CA GLU A 10 -16.86 2.05 10.22
C GLU A 10 -17.35 0.96 9.26
N ASP A 11 -18.37 1.26 8.48
CA ASP A 11 -18.92 0.30 7.51
C ASP A 11 -17.90 -0.05 6.42
N VAL A 12 -17.20 0.95 5.91
CA VAL A 12 -16.17 0.73 4.89
C VAL A 12 -15.01 -0.08 5.45
N ARG A 13 -14.56 0.23 6.67
CA ARG A 13 -13.49 -0.47 7.37
C ARG A 13 -13.84 -1.93 7.64
N ASN A 14 -15.02 -2.17 8.15
CA ASN A 14 -15.52 -3.51 8.43
C ASN A 14 -15.70 -4.34 7.14
N ALA A 15 -16.28 -3.75 6.11
CA ALA A 15 -16.46 -4.41 4.81
C ALA A 15 -15.10 -4.76 4.16
N ARG A 16 -14.13 -3.84 4.24
CA ARG A 16 -12.77 -4.07 3.78
C ARG A 16 -12.12 -5.24 4.52
N PHE A 17 -12.16 -5.22 5.85
CA PHE A 17 -11.54 -6.27 6.65
C PHE A 17 -12.22 -7.63 6.45
N LYS A 18 -13.55 -7.66 6.36
CA LYS A 18 -14.28 -8.88 5.98
C LYS A 18 -13.77 -9.44 4.65
N LYS A 19 -13.58 -8.58 3.64
CA LYS A 19 -13.05 -9.00 2.34
C LYS A 19 -11.61 -9.52 2.43
N GLN A 20 -10.78 -8.93 3.28
CA GLN A 20 -9.42 -9.40 3.52
C GLN A 20 -9.39 -10.79 4.19
N LEU A 21 -10.32 -11.08 5.11
CA LEU A 21 -10.49 -12.43 5.68
C LEU A 21 -10.94 -13.44 4.61
N GLU A 22 -11.93 -13.09 3.79
CA GLU A 22 -12.40 -13.94 2.68
C GLU A 22 -11.29 -14.28 1.67
N LEU A 23 -10.38 -13.34 1.42
CA LEU A 23 -9.23 -13.52 0.56
C LEU A 23 -8.06 -14.26 1.23
N GLY A 24 -8.16 -14.53 2.53
CA GLY A 24 -7.12 -15.20 3.30
C GLY A 24 -5.90 -14.34 3.61
N LEU A 25 -6.00 -13.01 3.48
CA LEU A 25 -4.93 -12.07 3.89
C LEU A 25 -4.76 -12.04 5.41
N PHE A 26 -5.85 -12.22 6.14
CA PHE A 26 -5.89 -12.36 7.59
C PHE A 26 -6.69 -13.60 7.97
N GLU A 27 -6.51 -14.09 9.19
CA GLU A 27 -7.09 -15.37 9.61
C GLU A 27 -8.19 -15.22 10.67
N ARG A 28 -8.12 -14.17 11.46
CA ARG A 28 -8.99 -14.02 12.63
C ARG A 28 -9.69 -12.65 12.65
N PRO A 29 -10.98 -12.64 12.99
CA PRO A 29 -11.76 -11.39 13.10
C PRO A 29 -11.24 -10.41 14.16
N ASP A 30 -10.57 -10.90 15.20
CA ASP A 30 -10.01 -10.09 16.29
C ASP A 30 -8.72 -9.32 15.90
N GLN A 31 -8.21 -9.54 14.67
CA GLN A 31 -7.06 -8.79 14.16
C GLN A 31 -7.42 -7.35 13.73
N LEU A 32 -8.71 -7.01 13.64
CA LEU A 32 -9.12 -5.64 13.38
C LEU A 32 -8.88 -4.77 14.62
N THR A 33 -7.90 -3.89 14.53
CA THR A 33 -7.56 -2.99 15.64
C THR A 33 -8.67 -1.98 15.92
N PRO A 34 -8.71 -1.36 17.10
CA PRO A 34 -9.61 -0.24 17.35
C PRO A 34 -9.38 0.91 16.37
N ARG A 35 -10.43 1.64 16.02
CA ARG A 35 -10.34 2.86 15.23
C ARG A 35 -9.57 3.95 16.00
N ASN A 36 -8.91 4.84 15.29
CA ASN A 36 -8.27 6.00 15.88
C ASN A 36 -9.30 6.85 16.65
N PRO A 37 -9.17 7.01 17.98
CA PRO A 37 -10.17 7.71 18.81
C PRO A 37 -10.31 9.20 18.49
N LYS A 38 -9.37 9.77 17.73
CA LYS A 38 -9.45 11.18 17.30
C LYS A 38 -10.39 11.38 16.10
N VAL A 39 -10.74 10.31 15.40
CA VAL A 39 -11.67 10.37 14.26
C VAL A 39 -13.10 10.45 14.81
N PRO A 40 -13.89 11.46 14.42
CA PRO A 40 -15.25 11.63 14.93
C PRO A 40 -16.16 10.47 14.50
N GLU A 41 -17.26 10.27 15.21
CA GLU A 41 -18.30 9.34 14.79
C GLU A 41 -18.95 9.84 13.50
N TRP A 42 -19.15 8.94 12.52
CA TRP A 42 -19.72 9.32 11.23
C TRP A 42 -21.08 10.01 11.35
N ASP A 43 -21.92 9.54 12.29
CA ASP A 43 -23.26 10.07 12.47
C ASP A 43 -23.28 11.47 13.12
N SER A 44 -22.17 11.88 13.73
CA SER A 44 -22.03 13.23 14.28
C SER A 44 -21.75 14.30 13.22
N LEU A 45 -21.42 13.89 11.98
CA LEU A 45 -21.07 14.78 10.90
C LEU A 45 -22.30 15.38 10.22
N THR A 46 -22.18 16.62 9.74
CA THR A 46 -23.16 17.23 8.86
C THR A 46 -23.23 16.54 7.51
N GLN A 47 -24.31 16.72 6.77
CA GLN A 47 -24.47 16.17 5.43
C GLN A 47 -23.37 16.67 4.46
N GLU A 48 -22.99 17.93 4.55
CA GLU A 48 -21.91 18.53 3.75
C GLU A 48 -20.55 17.88 4.03
N GLU A 49 -20.23 17.64 5.31
CA GLU A 49 -19.00 16.92 5.69
C GLU A 49 -19.00 15.49 5.18
N LYS A 50 -20.10 14.76 5.29
CA LYS A 50 -20.24 13.40 4.75
C LYS A 50 -20.01 13.36 3.23
N GLU A 51 -20.60 14.30 2.51
CA GLU A 51 -20.41 14.42 1.05
C GLU A 51 -18.97 14.76 0.67
N ARG A 52 -18.32 15.60 1.45
CA ARG A 52 -16.90 15.94 1.28
C ARG A 52 -16.02 14.71 1.50
N TYR A 53 -16.26 13.95 2.55
CA TYR A 53 -15.52 12.72 2.83
C TYR A 53 -15.78 11.63 1.78
N ASP A 54 -17.01 11.45 1.35
CA ASP A 54 -17.33 10.54 0.23
C ASP A 54 -16.55 10.91 -1.03
N MET A 55 -16.51 12.19 -1.39
CA MET A 55 -15.76 12.66 -2.54
C MET A 55 -14.26 12.42 -2.41
N GLN A 56 -13.66 12.63 -1.25
CA GLN A 56 -12.24 12.35 -1.01
C GLN A 56 -11.91 10.88 -1.28
N MET A 57 -12.69 9.96 -0.69
CA MET A 57 -12.45 8.53 -0.87
C MET A 57 -12.81 8.06 -2.28
N ALA A 58 -13.84 8.64 -2.90
CA ALA A 58 -14.19 8.33 -4.29
C ALA A 58 -13.07 8.67 -5.27
N ILE A 59 -12.42 9.82 -5.09
CA ILE A 59 -11.27 10.23 -5.91
C ILE A 59 -10.08 9.31 -5.64
N TYR A 60 -9.78 9.01 -4.38
CA TYR A 60 -8.72 8.08 -4.03
C TYR A 60 -8.91 6.70 -4.67
N ALA A 61 -10.11 6.16 -4.59
CA ALA A 61 -10.43 4.87 -5.22
C ALA A 61 -10.25 4.92 -6.75
N ALA A 62 -10.63 6.03 -7.40
CA ALA A 62 -10.41 6.21 -8.82
C ALA A 62 -8.91 6.28 -9.17
N VAL A 63 -8.10 6.94 -8.34
CA VAL A 63 -6.64 6.98 -8.54
C VAL A 63 -6.03 5.58 -8.41
N ILE A 64 -6.45 4.78 -7.42
CA ILE A 64 -5.97 3.40 -7.29
C ILE A 64 -6.37 2.55 -8.51
N GLU A 65 -7.56 2.71 -9.05
CA GLU A 65 -7.98 2.04 -10.29
C GLU A 65 -7.11 2.44 -11.49
N GLU A 66 -6.74 3.72 -11.62
CA GLU A 66 -5.84 4.17 -12.68
C GLU A 66 -4.38 3.67 -12.51
N VAL A 67 -3.93 3.50 -11.27
CA VAL A 67 -2.65 2.82 -10.99
C VAL A 67 -2.70 1.37 -11.47
N ASP A 68 -3.77 0.64 -11.14
CA ASP A 68 -3.96 -0.75 -11.59
C ASP A 68 -3.97 -0.87 -13.12
N ARG A 69 -4.75 -0.01 -13.81
CA ARG A 69 -4.75 0.05 -15.27
C ARG A 69 -3.37 0.36 -15.85
N SER A 70 -2.61 1.21 -15.19
CA SER A 70 -1.26 1.57 -15.65
C SER A 70 -0.30 0.40 -15.52
N ILE A 71 -0.39 -0.35 -14.43
CA ILE A 71 0.36 -1.60 -14.24
C ILE A 71 -0.04 -2.61 -15.33
N GLY A 72 -1.33 -2.76 -15.60
CA GLY A 72 -1.85 -3.61 -16.67
C GLY A 72 -1.21 -3.29 -18.03
N ARG A 73 -1.12 -2.00 -18.40
CA ARG A 73 -0.47 -1.57 -19.65
C ARG A 73 1.01 -1.95 -19.71
N VAL A 74 1.73 -1.84 -18.59
CA VAL A 74 3.13 -2.25 -18.52
C VAL A 74 3.27 -3.77 -18.71
N VAL A 75 2.44 -4.55 -18.03
CA VAL A 75 2.43 -6.02 -18.14
C VAL A 75 2.12 -6.47 -19.57
N GLU A 76 1.09 -5.91 -20.20
CA GLU A 76 0.76 -6.22 -21.59
C GLU A 76 1.90 -5.87 -22.55
N HIS A 77 2.55 -4.73 -22.37
CA HIS A 77 3.69 -4.37 -23.21
C HIS A 77 4.87 -5.34 -23.04
N LEU A 78 5.18 -5.77 -21.82
CA LEU A 78 6.22 -6.79 -21.57
C LEU A 78 5.88 -8.13 -22.23
N LYS A 79 4.61 -8.51 -22.22
CA LYS A 79 4.09 -9.71 -22.88
C LYS A 79 4.22 -9.60 -24.39
N GLU A 80 3.82 -8.50 -25.00
CA GLU A 80 3.97 -8.22 -26.44
C GLU A 80 5.44 -8.30 -26.89
N LYS A 81 6.36 -7.86 -26.04
CA LYS A 81 7.81 -7.96 -26.29
C LYS A 81 8.39 -9.35 -26.05
N GLY A 82 7.61 -10.29 -25.50
CA GLY A 82 8.08 -11.64 -25.20
C GLY A 82 9.08 -11.72 -24.04
N VAL A 83 9.11 -10.71 -23.17
CA VAL A 83 10.08 -10.61 -22.06
C VAL A 83 9.45 -10.72 -20.68
N LEU A 84 8.13 -10.84 -20.59
CA LEU A 84 7.40 -10.86 -19.32
C LEU A 84 7.91 -11.95 -18.38
N ASP A 85 8.14 -13.15 -18.89
CA ASP A 85 8.55 -14.30 -18.07
C ASP A 85 9.95 -14.13 -17.48
N ASN A 86 10.80 -13.30 -18.10
CA ASN A 86 12.12 -12.95 -17.60
C ASN A 86 12.18 -11.54 -16.98
N THR A 87 11.06 -11.01 -16.56
CA THR A 87 10.98 -9.70 -15.91
C THR A 87 10.50 -9.86 -14.48
N LEU A 88 11.30 -9.38 -13.52
CA LEU A 88 10.91 -9.26 -12.12
C LEU A 88 10.07 -7.99 -11.96
N ILE A 89 8.82 -8.16 -11.55
CA ILE A 89 7.91 -7.06 -11.22
C ILE A 89 7.68 -7.05 -9.71
N ILE A 90 7.95 -5.92 -9.08
CA ILE A 90 7.72 -5.70 -7.65
C ILE A 90 6.76 -4.53 -7.49
N LEU A 91 5.65 -4.76 -6.82
CA LEU A 91 4.70 -3.71 -6.43
C LEU A 91 4.65 -3.62 -4.90
N LEU A 92 4.90 -2.45 -4.39
CA LEU A 92 4.83 -2.14 -2.96
C LEU A 92 4.42 -0.69 -2.73
N SER A 93 4.03 -0.38 -1.51
CA SER A 93 3.93 1.00 -1.02
C SER A 93 5.10 1.29 -0.08
N ASP A 94 5.61 2.51 -0.09
CA ASP A 94 6.73 2.95 0.75
C ASP A 94 6.32 3.19 2.22
N ASN A 95 5.05 3.41 2.48
CA ASN A 95 4.45 3.60 3.80
C ASN A 95 2.95 3.33 3.78
N GLY A 96 2.35 3.35 4.94
CA GLY A 96 0.90 3.34 5.08
C GLY A 96 0.22 4.59 4.53
N GLY A 97 -1.10 4.61 4.53
CA GLY A 97 -1.91 5.70 4.01
C GLY A 97 -1.55 7.05 4.62
N ASN A 98 -1.70 8.12 3.86
CA ASN A 98 -1.34 9.47 4.30
C ASN A 98 -2.48 10.13 5.07
N GLY A 99 -2.26 10.39 6.37
CA GLY A 99 -3.20 11.08 7.26
C GLY A 99 -3.11 12.61 7.25
N GLU A 100 -2.31 13.20 6.36
CA GLU A 100 -2.16 14.66 6.29
C GLU A 100 -3.34 15.32 5.54
N PRO A 101 -3.62 16.59 5.81
CA PRO A 101 -3.06 17.45 6.88
C PRO A 101 -3.84 17.42 8.21
N GLY A 102 -4.37 16.33 8.65
CA GLY A 102 -5.13 16.18 9.89
C GLY A 102 -6.37 15.31 9.68
N ILE A 103 -7.33 15.37 10.60
CA ILE A 103 -8.49 14.46 10.57
C ILE A 103 -9.26 14.59 9.26
N GLU A 104 -9.53 15.79 8.83
CA GLU A 104 -10.46 16.08 7.73
C GLU A 104 -9.85 15.91 6.33
N GLY A 105 -8.53 15.89 6.22
CA GLY A 105 -7.91 16.03 4.90
C GLY A 105 -8.25 17.37 4.24
N ARG A 106 -8.06 17.47 2.95
CA ARG A 106 -8.47 18.67 2.20
C ARG A 106 -8.46 18.42 0.70
N PHE A 107 -9.12 19.28 -0.04
CA PHE A 107 -8.90 19.50 -1.46
C PHE A 107 -7.95 20.67 -1.70
N ALA A 108 -7.09 20.54 -2.71
CA ALA A 108 -6.24 21.62 -3.19
C ALA A 108 -6.36 21.70 -4.72
N GLY A 109 -6.28 22.92 -5.26
CA GLY A 109 -6.54 23.19 -6.68
C GLY A 109 -8.02 23.33 -7.02
N LYS A 110 -8.31 23.47 -8.30
CA LYS A 110 -9.69 23.58 -8.82
C LYS A 110 -10.18 22.22 -9.29
N ASN A 111 -11.48 21.98 -9.16
CA ASN A 111 -12.15 20.75 -9.63
C ASN A 111 -11.47 19.48 -9.06
N PRO A 112 -11.78 19.07 -7.82
CA PRO A 112 -11.19 17.90 -7.18
C PRO A 112 -11.24 16.66 -8.08
N GLY A 113 -10.09 15.96 -8.19
CA GLY A 113 -9.93 14.81 -9.08
C GLY A 113 -9.49 15.14 -10.52
N SER A 114 -9.39 16.41 -10.90
CA SER A 114 -8.85 16.82 -12.20
C SER A 114 -7.33 17.00 -12.17
N ALA A 115 -6.70 17.08 -13.35
CA ALA A 115 -5.32 17.47 -13.48
C ALA A 115 -5.09 18.83 -12.81
N GLY A 116 -4.02 18.94 -12.01
CA GLY A 116 -3.72 20.16 -11.24
C GLY A 116 -4.52 20.31 -9.94
N SER A 117 -5.27 19.29 -9.53
CA SER A 117 -5.84 19.17 -8.20
C SER A 117 -5.12 18.12 -7.37
N THR A 118 -5.21 18.26 -6.06
CA THR A 118 -4.72 17.26 -5.10
C THR A 118 -5.79 16.98 -4.06
N VAL A 119 -5.94 15.71 -3.71
CA VAL A 119 -6.84 15.27 -2.65
C VAL A 119 -6.00 14.68 -1.53
N PHE A 120 -6.21 15.21 -0.35
CA PHE A 120 -5.62 14.70 0.88
C PHE A 120 -6.70 13.98 1.67
N LEU A 121 -6.49 12.70 1.93
CA LEU A 121 -7.48 11.85 2.59
C LEU A 121 -7.76 12.27 4.04
N GLY A 122 -6.71 12.74 4.73
CA GLY A 122 -6.77 12.96 6.16
C GLY A 122 -6.74 11.68 6.98
N ALA A 123 -6.61 11.85 8.28
CA ALA A 123 -6.44 10.74 9.20
C ALA A 123 -7.65 9.79 9.26
N ALA A 124 -8.85 10.30 9.05
CA ALA A 124 -10.06 9.48 9.08
C ALA A 124 -10.04 8.37 8.02
N TRP A 125 -9.79 8.74 6.76
CA TRP A 125 -9.71 7.76 5.68
C TRP A 125 -8.39 7.01 5.62
N ALA A 126 -7.28 7.60 6.12
CA ALA A 126 -6.02 6.89 6.23
C ALA A 126 -6.13 5.70 7.21
N ASP A 127 -6.84 5.87 8.33
CA ASP A 127 -7.13 4.79 9.28
C ASP A 127 -7.91 3.64 8.62
N VAL A 128 -8.89 3.97 7.80
CA VAL A 128 -9.65 2.97 7.00
C VAL A 128 -8.78 2.29 5.96
N ALA A 129 -7.95 3.05 5.25
CA ALA A 129 -7.09 2.53 4.18
C ALA A 129 -6.04 1.54 4.71
N ASN A 130 -5.64 1.66 5.98
CA ASN A 130 -4.68 0.78 6.62
C ASN A 130 -5.30 -0.39 7.39
N ALA A 131 -6.63 -0.46 7.49
CA ALA A 131 -7.27 -1.57 8.19
C ALA A 131 -6.77 -2.93 7.69
N PRO A 132 -6.47 -3.88 8.58
CA PRO A 132 -6.84 -3.94 10.00
C PRO A 132 -5.86 -3.24 10.96
N PHE A 133 -4.78 -2.68 10.48
CA PHE A 133 -3.72 -2.12 11.30
C PHE A 133 -4.11 -0.80 11.94
N PHE A 134 -3.46 -0.49 13.06
CA PHE A 134 -3.65 0.76 13.79
C PHE A 134 -2.78 1.87 13.22
N LEU A 135 -3.38 3.06 13.05
CA LEU A 135 -2.74 4.27 12.56
C LEU A 135 -2.28 4.18 11.08
N TYR A 136 -1.39 5.07 10.67
CA TYR A 136 -1.04 5.35 9.28
C TYR A 136 0.37 5.97 9.20
N LYS A 137 0.78 6.42 8.03
CA LYS A 137 2.05 7.14 7.78
C LYS A 137 2.40 8.09 8.94
N HIS A 138 3.67 8.25 9.25
CA HIS A 138 4.28 8.97 10.38
C HIS A 138 4.25 8.25 11.74
N HIS A 139 3.60 7.10 11.84
CA HIS A 139 3.57 6.32 13.07
C HIS A 139 4.39 5.04 12.91
N GLY A 140 5.13 4.65 13.96
CA GLY A 140 5.86 3.38 14.02
C GLY A 140 4.96 2.16 14.30
N HIS A 141 3.64 2.32 14.19
CA HIS A 141 2.67 1.23 14.25
C HIS A 141 2.56 0.51 12.90
N GLU A 142 1.99 -0.69 12.90
CA GLU A 142 1.79 -1.51 11.69
C GLU A 142 1.10 -0.75 10.56
N GLY A 143 0.11 0.10 10.85
CA GLY A 143 -0.55 0.93 9.84
C GLY A 143 0.36 1.96 9.16
N GLY A 144 1.51 2.29 9.76
CA GLY A 144 2.50 3.19 9.17
C GLY A 144 3.57 2.49 8.34
N CYS A 145 3.93 1.26 8.69
CA CYS A 145 5.08 0.55 8.12
C CYS A 145 4.73 -0.76 7.42
N ASN A 146 3.64 -1.43 7.78
CA ASN A 146 3.26 -2.69 7.14
C ASN A 146 2.40 -2.42 5.89
N THR A 147 2.99 -2.63 4.73
CA THR A 147 2.38 -2.33 3.43
C THR A 147 2.32 -3.57 2.55
N PRO A 148 1.40 -3.62 1.57
CA PRO A 148 1.37 -4.71 0.61
C PRO A 148 2.68 -4.83 -0.16
N PHE A 149 3.12 -6.08 -0.37
CA PHE A 149 4.28 -6.41 -1.18
C PHE A 149 3.89 -7.53 -2.14
N ILE A 150 3.92 -7.26 -3.45
CA ILE A 150 3.54 -8.21 -4.48
C ILE A 150 4.73 -8.40 -5.42
N VAL A 151 5.07 -9.67 -5.67
CA VAL A 151 6.17 -10.03 -6.57
C VAL A 151 5.65 -10.94 -7.66
N SER A 152 6.05 -10.66 -8.89
CA SER A 152 5.84 -11.53 -10.05
C SER A 152 7.15 -11.72 -10.80
N TYR A 153 7.59 -12.97 -10.95
CA TYR A 153 8.77 -13.35 -11.73
C TYR A 153 8.61 -14.79 -12.23
N PRO A 154 7.92 -15.02 -13.37
CA PRO A 154 7.55 -16.36 -13.82
C PRO A 154 8.71 -17.33 -13.97
N ASN A 155 9.88 -16.87 -14.43
CA ASN A 155 11.07 -17.72 -14.60
C ASN A 155 11.90 -17.89 -13.31
N GLY A 156 11.66 -17.11 -12.26
CA GLY A 156 12.49 -17.13 -11.07
C GLY A 156 11.78 -17.54 -9.77
N ILE A 157 10.46 -17.60 -9.80
CA ILE A 157 9.64 -18.03 -8.64
C ILE A 157 9.04 -19.40 -8.94
N ASP A 158 9.06 -20.29 -7.95
CA ASP A 158 8.43 -21.61 -8.08
C ASP A 158 6.95 -21.45 -8.43
N LYS A 159 6.50 -22.16 -9.45
CA LYS A 159 5.12 -22.12 -9.95
C LYS A 159 4.07 -22.48 -8.90
N SER A 160 4.44 -23.29 -7.90
CA SER A 160 3.56 -23.63 -6.77
C SER A 160 3.19 -22.42 -5.91
N LEU A 161 3.98 -21.34 -5.99
CA LEU A 161 3.74 -20.09 -5.26
C LEU A 161 2.86 -19.11 -6.04
N ASN A 162 2.54 -19.41 -7.30
CA ASN A 162 1.72 -18.51 -8.11
C ASN A 162 0.30 -18.35 -7.52
N GLY A 163 -0.12 -17.13 -7.31
CA GLY A 163 -1.43 -16.79 -6.74
C GLY A 163 -1.56 -17.13 -5.25
N THR A 164 -0.46 -17.43 -4.57
CA THR A 164 -0.47 -17.70 -3.13
C THR A 164 -0.17 -16.43 -2.32
N ILE A 165 -0.60 -16.44 -1.07
CA ILE A 165 -0.28 -15.42 -0.07
C ILE A 165 0.71 -16.02 0.91
N GLN A 166 1.90 -15.42 0.98
CA GLN A 166 2.96 -15.83 1.90
C GLN A 166 2.80 -15.07 3.23
N LYS A 167 2.30 -15.74 4.25
CA LYS A 167 1.95 -15.13 5.55
C LYS A 167 3.12 -15.07 6.53
N ASP A 168 4.08 -15.99 6.38
CA ASP A 168 5.20 -16.13 7.29
C ASP A 168 6.48 -15.43 6.81
N ASN A 169 6.44 -14.87 5.60
CA ASN A 169 7.56 -14.18 4.99
C ASN A 169 7.33 -12.67 5.04
N TYR A 170 8.12 -12.00 5.85
CA TYR A 170 8.14 -10.54 5.89
C TYR A 170 9.38 -10.05 5.15
N GLY A 171 9.18 -9.14 4.19
CA GLY A 171 10.26 -8.40 3.55
C GLY A 171 10.45 -7.03 4.19
N HIS A 172 11.67 -6.54 4.17
CA HIS A 172 11.97 -5.16 4.48
C HIS A 172 12.47 -4.46 3.20
N ILE A 173 12.20 -3.17 3.04
CA ILE A 173 12.59 -2.42 1.83
C ILE A 173 14.11 -2.48 1.57
N VAL A 174 14.92 -2.64 2.63
CA VAL A 174 16.38 -2.80 2.52
C VAL A 174 16.78 -4.11 1.84
N ASP A 175 15.91 -5.12 1.80
CA ASP A 175 16.19 -6.43 1.20
C ASP A 175 16.08 -6.41 -0.33
N ILE A 176 15.42 -5.39 -0.89
CA ILE A 176 15.20 -5.29 -2.34
C ILE A 176 16.53 -5.16 -3.09
N MET A 177 17.39 -4.23 -2.69
CA MET A 177 18.65 -4.00 -3.40
C MET A 177 19.60 -5.22 -3.35
N PRO A 178 19.86 -5.85 -2.19
CA PRO A 178 20.64 -7.09 -2.14
C PRO A 178 20.03 -8.21 -3.00
N THR A 179 18.71 -8.34 -3.02
CA THR A 179 18.01 -9.31 -3.85
C THR A 179 18.26 -9.06 -5.33
N LEU A 180 18.13 -7.81 -5.80
CA LEU A 180 18.42 -7.43 -7.18
C LEU A 180 19.87 -7.69 -7.57
N VAL A 181 20.82 -7.31 -6.72
CA VAL A 181 22.25 -7.58 -6.93
C VAL A 181 22.50 -9.10 -7.07
N LYS A 182 21.92 -9.91 -6.20
CA LYS A 182 22.05 -11.37 -6.27
C LYS A 182 21.43 -11.96 -7.53
N LEU A 183 20.22 -11.53 -7.90
CA LEU A 183 19.50 -12.04 -9.07
C LEU A 183 20.19 -11.68 -10.39
N THR A 184 20.77 -10.49 -10.47
CA THR A 184 21.42 -10.00 -11.70
C THR A 184 22.89 -10.39 -11.82
N GLY A 185 23.51 -10.90 -10.76
CA GLY A 185 24.94 -11.13 -10.67
C GLY A 185 25.79 -9.86 -10.67
N ALA A 186 25.17 -8.71 -10.44
CA ALA A 186 25.86 -7.42 -10.39
C ALA A 186 26.77 -7.32 -9.16
N THR A 187 27.85 -6.54 -9.30
CA THR A 187 28.71 -6.22 -8.16
C THR A 187 28.28 -4.91 -7.55
N TYR A 188 28.01 -4.90 -6.24
CA TYR A 188 27.69 -3.67 -5.54
C TYR A 188 28.95 -2.81 -5.40
N PRO A 189 28.92 -1.52 -5.80
CA PRO A 189 30.12 -0.70 -5.80
C PRO A 189 30.58 -0.37 -4.37
N SER A 190 31.89 -0.44 -4.12
CA SER A 190 32.48 -0.03 -2.84
C SER A 190 32.59 1.50 -2.67
N SER A 191 32.55 2.23 -3.80
CA SER A 191 32.57 3.71 -3.81
C SER A 191 31.82 4.26 -5.00
N ARG A 192 31.29 5.49 -4.87
CA ARG A 192 30.65 6.24 -5.93
C ARG A 192 31.02 7.71 -5.81
N GLY A 193 31.55 8.30 -6.87
CA GLY A 193 31.96 9.72 -6.87
C GLY A 193 33.00 10.07 -5.80
N GLY A 194 33.89 9.12 -5.46
CA GLY A 194 34.93 9.33 -4.43
C GLY A 194 34.43 9.09 -2.99
N HIS A 195 33.16 8.82 -2.78
CA HIS A 195 32.59 8.53 -1.46
C HIS A 195 32.41 7.03 -1.28
N LYS A 196 32.75 6.53 -0.09
CA LYS A 196 32.49 5.14 0.28
C LYS A 196 30.98 4.88 0.30
N VAL A 197 30.54 3.87 -0.43
CA VAL A 197 29.14 3.43 -0.42
C VAL A 197 28.93 2.52 0.78
N CYS A 198 27.90 2.79 1.57
CA CYS A 198 27.52 1.89 2.64
C CYS A 198 27.02 0.58 2.04
N LEU A 199 27.61 -0.53 2.44
CA LEU A 199 27.11 -1.86 2.10
C LEU A 199 25.73 -1.99 2.71
N LEU A 200 24.75 -2.20 1.86
CA LEU A 200 23.51 -2.81 2.31
C LEU A 200 23.89 -4.24 2.72
N TYR A 201 23.86 -4.49 4.00
CA TYR A 201 24.04 -5.83 4.49
C TYR A 201 22.95 -6.70 3.87
N THR A 202 23.33 -7.83 3.27
CA THR A 202 22.46 -8.99 3.28
C THR A 202 22.38 -9.40 4.74
N SER A 203 21.64 -8.65 5.52
CA SER A 203 21.36 -9.03 6.88
C SER A 203 20.60 -10.34 6.80
N PRO A 204 21.03 -11.40 7.46
CA PRO A 204 20.10 -12.42 7.85
C PRO A 204 18.90 -11.68 8.44
N SER A 205 17.70 -12.10 8.07
CA SER A 205 16.47 -11.63 8.70
C SER A 205 16.75 -11.56 10.22
N PRO A 206 16.22 -10.56 10.95
CA PRO A 206 16.33 -10.54 12.41
C PRO A 206 15.90 -11.86 13.08
N ARG A 207 15.28 -12.76 12.33
CA ARG A 207 14.91 -14.12 12.74
C ARG A 207 16.04 -15.16 12.62
N ASP A 208 17.12 -14.87 11.88
CA ASP A 208 18.21 -15.85 11.69
C ASP A 208 19.24 -15.80 12.82
N GLY A 209 19.04 -14.99 13.84
CA GLY A 209 19.97 -14.77 14.94
C GLY A 209 19.36 -14.67 16.34
N LEU A 210 18.12 -15.08 16.55
CA LEU A 210 17.51 -15.18 17.87
C LEU A 210 16.96 -16.57 18.11
#